data_4b181ccccfb01f840612355dda9123fd
#
_entry.id   4b181ccccfb01f840612355dda9123fd
#
_cell.length_a   1.000
_cell.length_b   1.000
_cell.length_c   1.000
_cell.angle_alpha   90.00
_cell.angle_beta   90.00
_cell.angle_gamma   90.00
#
_symmetry.space_group_name_H-M   'P 1'
#
loop_
_entity.id
_entity.type
_entity.pdbx_description
1 polymer ?
#
loop_
_entity_poly.entity_id
_entity_poly.type
_entity_poly.pdbx_seq_one_letter_code
_entity_poly.pdbx_strand_id
1 'polypeptide(L)'
;AKTFYYVASVTAAYRKALDQYLANPASDTFDLPYSVLDELNRTSHRHYSPGFYFGKEKALQTPSHTYVRDWDFIGTVDSWEDGVAHCTQRSKFCLGDSLEILQPDGSVVPVTPEWIKNAEGEAVDATPHPMMQYTIPCATPLMPYSLLRMQKRQ
;
A
#
# COMPACT_ATOMS: atom_id res chain seq x y z
N ALA A 1 -11.08 -8.57 12.45
CA ALA A 1 -11.28 -7.90 11.17
C ALA A 1 -9.94 -7.38 10.63
N LYS A 2 -9.77 -7.35 9.32
CA LYS A 2 -8.58 -6.78 8.67
C LYS A 2 -8.82 -5.31 8.38
N THR A 3 -7.74 -4.53 8.29
CA THR A 3 -7.82 -3.11 7.93
C THR A 3 -8.23 -2.93 6.47
N PHE A 4 -8.80 -1.79 6.16
CA PHE A 4 -9.08 -1.37 4.79
C PHE A 4 -7.83 -1.46 3.89
N TYR A 5 -6.68 -0.99 4.36
CA TYR A 5 -5.40 -1.10 3.67
C TYR A 5 -5.02 -2.54 3.33
N TYR A 6 -5.17 -3.48 4.28
CA TYR A 6 -4.91 -4.90 4.02
C TYR A 6 -5.77 -5.44 2.87
N VAL A 7 -7.07 -5.14 2.90
CA VAL A 7 -8.00 -5.63 1.88
C VAL A 7 -7.63 -5.07 0.51
N ALA A 8 -7.33 -3.78 0.42
CA ALA A 8 -6.97 -3.12 -0.84
C ALA A 8 -5.68 -3.70 -1.43
N SER A 9 -4.60 -3.80 -0.65
CA SER A 9 -3.32 -4.34 -1.13
C SER A 9 -3.41 -5.79 -1.57
N VAL A 10 -4.08 -6.64 -0.78
CA VAL A 10 -4.26 -8.06 -1.15
C VAL A 10 -5.11 -8.19 -2.41
N THR A 11 -6.21 -7.46 -2.51
CA THR A 11 -7.08 -7.48 -3.70
C THR A 11 -6.33 -7.00 -4.94
N ALA A 12 -5.56 -5.91 -4.84
CA ALA A 12 -4.76 -5.39 -5.94
C ALA A 12 -3.71 -6.41 -6.42
N ALA A 13 -3.02 -7.08 -5.49
CA ALA A 13 -2.04 -8.11 -5.81
C ALA A 13 -2.66 -9.30 -6.55
N TYR A 14 -3.78 -9.84 -6.05
CA TYR A 14 -4.49 -10.94 -6.70
C TYR A 14 -5.08 -10.53 -8.06
N ARG A 15 -5.63 -9.33 -8.16
CA ARG A 15 -6.16 -8.82 -9.42
C ARG A 15 -5.05 -8.72 -10.48
N LYS A 16 -3.90 -8.19 -10.11
CA LYS A 16 -2.74 -8.08 -11.00
C LYS A 16 -2.25 -9.45 -11.47
N ALA A 17 -2.19 -10.43 -10.57
CA ALA A 17 -1.84 -11.81 -10.93
C ALA A 17 -2.83 -12.43 -11.93
N LEU A 18 -4.13 -12.26 -11.70
CA LEU A 18 -5.17 -12.76 -12.59
C LEU A 18 -5.13 -12.09 -13.97
N ASP A 19 -4.96 -10.78 -14.04
CA ASP A 19 -4.89 -10.05 -15.30
C ASP A 19 -3.69 -10.49 -16.14
N GLN A 20 -2.55 -10.73 -15.51
CA GLN A 20 -1.36 -11.26 -16.19
C GLN A 20 -1.58 -12.69 -16.71
N TYR A 21 -2.20 -13.55 -15.92
CA TYR A 21 -2.55 -14.90 -16.36
C TYR A 21 -3.52 -14.86 -17.56
N LEU A 22 -4.55 -14.04 -17.48
CA LEU A 22 -5.56 -13.90 -18.53
C LEU A 22 -5.02 -13.26 -19.82
N ALA A 23 -3.97 -12.45 -19.72
CA ALA A 23 -3.31 -11.88 -20.90
C ALA A 23 -2.57 -12.95 -21.73
N ASN A 24 -2.15 -14.08 -21.13
CA ASN A 24 -1.51 -15.19 -21.82
C ASN A 24 -1.95 -16.57 -21.28
N PRO A 25 -3.22 -16.95 -21.42
CA PRO A 25 -3.78 -18.17 -20.80
C PRO A 25 -3.28 -19.48 -21.45
N ALA A 26 -2.66 -19.39 -22.62
CA ALA A 26 -2.15 -20.56 -23.36
C ALA A 26 -0.70 -20.96 -22.97
N SER A 27 -0.09 -20.26 -22.03
CA SER A 27 1.23 -20.60 -21.53
C SER A 27 1.15 -21.75 -20.54
N ASP A 28 1.91 -22.82 -20.80
CA ASP A 28 2.04 -23.95 -19.87
C ASP A 28 2.82 -23.57 -18.60
N THR A 29 3.46 -22.41 -18.59
CA THR A 29 4.20 -21.86 -17.45
C THR A 29 3.69 -20.47 -17.13
N PHE A 30 3.32 -20.24 -15.87
CA PHE A 30 2.98 -18.92 -15.36
C PHE A 30 3.93 -18.55 -14.22
N ASP A 31 4.84 -17.64 -14.53
CA ASP A 31 5.72 -17.07 -13.51
C ASP A 31 5.06 -15.84 -12.90
N LEU A 32 4.75 -15.95 -11.61
CA LEU A 32 4.20 -14.83 -10.86
C LEU A 32 5.27 -13.73 -10.70
N PRO A 33 5.05 -12.51 -11.19
CA PRO A 33 6.00 -11.43 -11.04
C PRO A 33 6.32 -11.15 -9.58
N TYR A 34 7.60 -10.92 -9.29
CA TYR A 34 8.04 -10.57 -7.93
C TYR A 34 7.28 -9.37 -7.34
N SER A 35 6.89 -8.41 -8.19
CA SER A 35 6.10 -7.24 -7.78
C SER A 35 4.75 -7.58 -7.14
N VAL A 36 4.13 -8.72 -7.50
CA VAL A 36 2.87 -9.17 -6.89
C VAL A 36 3.13 -9.73 -5.50
N LEU A 37 4.18 -10.53 -5.33
CA LEU A 37 4.58 -11.07 -4.03
C LEU A 37 5.04 -9.94 -3.09
N ASP A 38 5.80 -8.98 -3.62
CA ASP A 38 6.26 -7.82 -2.88
C ASP A 38 5.08 -6.97 -2.37
N GLU A 39 4.03 -6.81 -3.17
CA GLU A 39 2.81 -6.11 -2.73
C GLU A 39 2.14 -6.80 -1.53
N LEU A 40 2.09 -8.12 -1.50
CA LEU A 40 1.55 -8.86 -0.35
C LEU A 40 2.40 -8.64 0.92
N ASN A 41 3.72 -8.53 0.78
CA ASN A 41 4.64 -8.27 1.89
C ASN A 41 4.50 -6.86 2.49
N ARG A 42 3.87 -5.92 1.78
CA ARG A 42 3.65 -4.55 2.26
C ARG A 42 2.50 -4.42 3.26
N THR A 43 1.77 -5.50 3.51
CA THR A 43 0.73 -5.54 4.54
C THR A 43 1.23 -6.22 5.81
N SER A 44 0.56 -5.99 6.94
CA SER A 44 0.84 -6.76 8.17
C SER A 44 0.38 -8.19 8.00
N HIS A 45 1.32 -9.12 7.98
CA HIS A 45 1.06 -10.54 7.74
C HIS A 45 1.88 -11.44 8.67
N ARG A 46 1.50 -12.70 8.79
CA ARG A 46 2.36 -13.77 9.31
C ARG A 46 3.17 -14.35 8.15
N HIS A 47 4.18 -15.15 8.47
CA HIS A 47 4.88 -15.89 7.42
C HIS A 47 3.90 -16.64 6.54
N TYR A 48 4.03 -16.46 5.24
CA TYR A 48 3.16 -17.11 4.25
C TYR A 48 3.49 -18.59 4.16
N SER A 49 2.46 -19.39 3.91
CA SER A 49 2.57 -20.81 3.61
C SER A 49 1.59 -21.18 2.51
N PRO A 50 1.83 -22.28 1.80
CA PRO A 50 0.89 -22.78 0.82
C PRO A 50 -0.40 -23.36 1.44
N GLY A 51 -0.53 -23.35 2.77
CA GLY A 51 -1.65 -24.02 3.45
C GLY A 51 -1.73 -25.50 3.08
N PHE A 52 -2.91 -25.98 2.78
CA PHE A 52 -3.16 -27.39 2.39
C PHE A 52 -3.13 -27.63 0.87
N TYR A 53 -2.75 -26.65 0.07
CA TYR A 53 -2.78 -26.73 -1.39
C TYR A 53 -1.96 -27.90 -1.95
N PHE A 54 -0.83 -28.23 -1.32
CA PHE A 54 0.06 -29.30 -1.73
C PHE A 54 0.03 -30.51 -0.77
N GLY A 55 -1.07 -30.68 -0.03
CA GLY A 55 -1.25 -31.75 0.95
C GLY A 55 -0.86 -31.36 2.37
N LYS A 56 -1.28 -32.20 3.34
CA LYS A 56 -1.08 -31.95 4.77
C LYS A 56 0.40 -31.88 5.20
N GLU A 57 1.25 -32.64 4.55
CA GLU A 57 2.68 -32.74 4.89
C GLU A 57 3.45 -31.44 4.59
N LYS A 58 3.00 -30.68 3.60
CA LYS A 58 3.60 -29.38 3.22
C LYS A 58 2.94 -28.20 3.93
N ALA A 59 1.87 -28.43 4.66
CA ALA A 59 1.14 -27.40 5.40
C ALA A 59 1.78 -27.08 6.77
N LEU A 60 2.79 -27.85 7.20
CA LEU A 60 3.48 -27.63 8.46
C LEU A 60 4.17 -26.28 8.47
N GLN A 61 3.52 -25.34 9.12
CA GLN A 61 4.14 -24.09 9.50
C GLN A 61 4.87 -24.26 10.81
N THR A 62 6.07 -23.74 10.88
CA THR A 62 6.64 -23.35 12.16
C THR A 62 5.70 -22.30 12.74
N PRO A 63 5.08 -22.50 13.90
CA PRO A 63 4.14 -21.56 14.47
C PRO A 63 4.90 -20.29 14.86
N SER A 64 4.99 -19.34 13.93
CA SER A 64 5.45 -18.01 14.23
C SER A 64 4.23 -17.20 14.65
N HIS A 65 4.18 -16.82 15.92
CA HIS A 65 3.17 -15.88 16.43
C HIS A 65 3.49 -14.43 16.06
N THR A 66 4.66 -14.18 15.47
CA THR A 66 5.14 -12.86 15.15
C THR A 66 4.56 -12.36 13.84
N TYR A 67 4.05 -11.13 13.85
CA TYR A 67 3.64 -10.42 12.64
C TYR A 67 4.81 -9.67 12.05
N VAL A 68 4.99 -9.80 10.73
CA VAL A 68 5.83 -8.90 9.93
C VAL A 68 5.05 -7.62 9.67
N ARG A 69 5.63 -6.46 9.98
CA ARG A 69 5.00 -5.15 9.85
C ARG A 69 6.03 -4.11 9.43
N ASP A 70 6.51 -4.23 8.22
CA ASP A 70 7.57 -3.35 7.70
C ASP A 70 7.03 -2.10 7.03
N TRP A 71 5.72 -2.01 6.88
CA TRP A 71 5.02 -0.89 6.25
C TRP A 71 3.93 -0.33 7.16
N ASP A 72 3.79 1.00 7.13
CA ASP A 72 2.70 1.73 7.78
C ASP A 72 1.73 2.28 6.76
N PHE A 73 0.44 2.18 7.08
CA PHE A 73 -0.63 2.84 6.36
C PHE A 73 -0.72 4.29 6.81
N ILE A 74 -0.37 5.22 5.93
CA ILE A 74 -0.20 6.64 6.23
C ILE A 74 -1.51 7.42 6.10
N GLY A 75 -2.29 7.15 5.04
CA GLY A 75 -3.51 7.90 4.81
C GLY A 75 -4.24 7.51 3.54
N THR A 76 -5.34 8.19 3.27
CA THR A 76 -6.15 8.07 2.05
C THR A 76 -6.08 9.34 1.24
N VAL A 77 -6.10 9.21 -0.08
CA VAL A 77 -6.32 10.34 -0.99
C VAL A 77 -7.82 10.53 -1.13
N ASP A 78 -8.30 11.70 -0.77
CA ASP A 78 -9.71 12.07 -0.87
C ASP A 78 -10.02 12.68 -2.24
N SER A 79 -9.13 13.57 -2.72
CA SER A 79 -9.15 14.14 -4.08
C SER A 79 -7.76 14.54 -4.54
N TRP A 80 -7.64 14.78 -5.85
CA TRP A 80 -6.45 15.34 -6.46
C TRP A 80 -6.87 16.45 -7.43
N GLU A 81 -6.25 17.61 -7.31
CA GLU A 81 -6.52 18.78 -8.14
C GLU A 81 -5.23 19.57 -8.41
N ASP A 82 -4.96 19.86 -9.66
CA ASP A 82 -3.87 20.74 -10.10
C ASP A 82 -2.50 20.46 -9.47
N GLY A 83 -2.13 19.17 -9.36
CA GLY A 83 -0.84 18.78 -8.79
C GLY A 83 -0.81 18.70 -7.27
N VAL A 84 -1.96 18.76 -6.61
CA VAL A 84 -2.10 18.69 -5.15
C VAL A 84 -3.01 17.53 -4.77
N ALA A 85 -2.53 16.66 -3.89
CA ALA A 85 -3.32 15.61 -3.28
C ALA A 85 -3.91 16.09 -1.95
N HIS A 86 -5.21 15.98 -1.79
CA HIS A 86 -5.94 16.20 -0.55
C HIS A 86 -6.09 14.86 0.16
N CYS A 87 -5.67 14.78 1.41
CA CYS A 87 -5.51 13.51 2.10
C CYS A 87 -6.04 13.55 3.52
N THR A 88 -6.49 12.37 4.00
CA THR A 88 -6.85 12.12 5.39
C THR A 88 -5.81 11.21 6.05
N GLN A 89 -5.24 11.63 7.16
CA GLN A 89 -4.19 10.95 7.89
C GLN A 89 -4.70 9.68 8.60
N ARG A 90 -3.88 8.63 8.62
CA ARG A 90 -4.07 7.40 9.41
C ARG A 90 -2.90 7.10 10.32
N SER A 91 -1.68 7.40 9.89
CA SER A 91 -0.46 7.32 10.69
C SER A 91 0.40 8.55 10.44
N LYS A 92 1.19 8.93 11.43
CA LYS A 92 2.10 10.07 11.35
C LYS A 92 3.19 9.83 10.33
N PHE A 93 3.49 10.85 9.53
CA PHE A 93 4.72 10.98 8.76
C PHE A 93 5.26 12.40 8.84
N CYS A 94 6.50 12.60 8.41
CA CYS A 94 7.18 13.88 8.44
C CYS A 94 7.56 14.34 7.03
N LEU A 95 7.79 15.62 6.91
CA LEU A 95 8.34 16.21 5.69
C LEU A 95 9.64 15.52 5.30
N GLY A 96 9.80 15.19 4.02
CA GLY A 96 10.96 14.47 3.48
C GLY A 96 10.88 12.93 3.61
N ASP A 97 9.83 12.38 4.22
CA ASP A 97 9.60 10.94 4.19
C ASP A 97 9.23 10.48 2.77
N SER A 98 9.79 9.34 2.37
CA SER A 98 9.45 8.71 1.10
C SER A 98 8.19 7.85 1.27
N LEU A 99 7.16 8.20 0.54
CA LEU A 99 5.86 7.56 0.55
C LEU A 99 5.61 6.83 -0.78
N GLU A 100 4.71 5.88 -0.75
CA GLU A 100 4.09 5.29 -1.93
C GLU A 100 2.58 5.47 -1.90
N ILE A 101 2.00 5.75 -3.05
CA ILE A 101 0.56 5.85 -3.24
C ILE A 101 0.10 4.67 -4.10
N LEU A 102 -0.61 3.73 -3.49
CA LEU A 102 -1.27 2.63 -4.18
C LEU A 102 -2.61 3.11 -4.70
N GLN A 103 -2.80 3.08 -6.01
CA GLN A 103 -4.04 3.47 -6.66
C GLN A 103 -5.03 2.30 -6.81
N PRO A 104 -6.34 2.56 -7.00
CA PRO A 104 -7.36 1.53 -7.18
C PRO A 104 -7.11 0.57 -8.35
N ASP A 105 -6.39 1.00 -9.38
CA ASP A 105 -5.99 0.17 -10.52
C ASP A 105 -4.75 -0.72 -10.24
N GLY A 106 -4.19 -0.63 -9.03
CA GLY A 106 -2.99 -1.35 -8.62
C GLY A 106 -1.68 -0.69 -9.05
N SER A 107 -1.71 0.49 -9.69
CA SER A 107 -0.52 1.28 -9.96
C SER A 107 0.03 1.90 -8.67
N VAL A 108 1.33 2.14 -8.63
CA VAL A 108 2.02 2.71 -7.47
C VAL A 108 2.76 3.96 -7.90
N VAL A 109 2.50 5.07 -7.22
CA VAL A 109 3.16 6.36 -7.44
C VAL A 109 4.06 6.66 -6.24
N PRO A 110 5.39 6.72 -6.42
CA PRO A 110 6.29 7.18 -5.38
C PRO A 110 6.17 8.69 -5.20
N VAL A 111 6.18 9.17 -3.95
CA VAL A 111 6.14 10.59 -3.63
C VAL A 111 6.97 10.89 -2.39
N THR A 112 7.80 11.92 -2.48
CA THR A 112 8.48 12.52 -1.34
C THR A 112 8.03 13.98 -1.27
N PRO A 113 7.08 14.31 -0.36
CA PRO A 113 6.51 15.65 -0.32
C PRO A 113 7.57 16.71 -0.02
N GLU A 114 7.62 17.75 -0.82
CA GLU A 114 8.47 18.93 -0.60
C GLU A 114 7.84 19.92 0.40
N TRP A 115 6.54 19.79 0.61
CA TRP A 115 5.79 20.54 1.62
C TRP A 115 4.54 19.72 2.06
N ILE A 116 4.07 20.00 3.27
CA ILE A 116 2.82 19.53 3.81
C ILE A 116 2.06 20.75 4.31
N LYS A 117 0.77 20.86 4.00
CA LYS A 117 -0.10 21.91 4.55
C LYS A 117 -1.26 21.28 5.31
N ASN A 118 -1.62 21.88 6.43
CA ASN A 118 -2.81 21.50 7.21
C ASN A 118 -4.11 21.99 6.54
N ALA A 119 -5.27 21.74 7.19
CA ALA A 119 -6.57 22.16 6.68
C ALA A 119 -6.71 23.68 6.54
N GLU A 120 -5.98 24.44 7.35
CA GLU A 120 -5.94 25.90 7.34
C GLU A 120 -5.00 26.46 6.25
N GLY A 121 -4.30 25.59 5.52
CA GLY A 121 -3.33 25.96 4.47
C GLY A 121 -1.95 26.33 5.00
N GLU A 122 -1.70 26.16 6.28
CA GLU A 122 -0.41 26.45 6.91
C GLU A 122 0.58 25.31 6.67
N ALA A 123 1.86 25.67 6.42
CA ALA A 123 2.92 24.68 6.27
C ALA A 123 3.22 24.00 7.61
N VAL A 124 3.35 22.69 7.58
CA VAL A 124 3.67 21.86 8.75
C VAL A 124 4.76 20.84 8.40
N ASP A 125 5.56 20.46 9.40
CA ASP A 125 6.65 19.49 9.21
C ASP A 125 6.22 18.03 9.42
N ALA A 126 5.00 17.81 9.91
CA ALA A 126 4.48 16.47 10.18
C ALA A 126 2.94 16.45 10.27
N THR A 127 2.38 15.24 10.21
CA THR A 127 0.94 15.00 10.38
C THR A 127 0.67 14.27 11.70
N PRO A 128 0.71 14.95 12.87
CA PRO A 128 0.73 14.27 14.17
C PRO A 128 -0.65 13.77 14.65
N HIS A 129 -1.74 14.30 14.11
CA HIS A 129 -3.08 14.06 14.66
C HIS A 129 -3.85 13.02 13.84
N PRO A 130 -4.46 12.01 14.48
CA PRO A 130 -5.35 11.08 13.78
C PRO A 130 -6.46 11.80 13.01
N MET A 131 -6.72 11.35 11.78
CA MET A 131 -7.72 11.93 10.87
C MET A 131 -7.46 13.39 10.46
N MET A 132 -6.25 13.90 10.67
CA MET A 132 -5.86 15.22 10.19
C MET A 132 -6.03 15.31 8.68
N GLN A 133 -6.69 16.38 8.22
CA GLN A 133 -6.75 16.75 6.82
C GLN A 133 -5.48 17.48 6.46
N TYR A 134 -4.86 17.07 5.36
CA TYR A 134 -3.63 17.70 4.87
C TYR A 134 -3.53 17.62 3.35
N THR A 135 -2.68 18.45 2.79
CA THR A 135 -2.35 18.45 1.37
C THR A 135 -0.86 18.27 1.15
N ILE A 136 -0.50 17.58 0.07
CA ILE A 136 0.88 17.39 -0.39
C ILE A 136 0.96 17.58 -1.90
N PRO A 137 2.13 17.98 -2.44
CA PRO A 137 2.34 18.05 -3.87
C PRO A 137 2.44 16.66 -4.46
N CYS A 138 1.78 16.43 -5.58
CA CYS A 138 1.90 15.21 -6.37
C CYS A 138 1.61 15.53 -7.84
N ALA A 139 2.65 15.53 -8.68
CA ALA A 139 2.52 15.86 -10.09
C ALA A 139 1.71 14.82 -10.89
N THR A 140 1.72 13.57 -10.43
CA THR A 140 0.96 12.49 -11.05
C THR A 140 -0.50 12.57 -10.63
N PRO A 141 -1.46 12.57 -11.56
CA PRO A 141 -2.89 12.50 -11.22
C PRO A 141 -3.20 11.27 -10.39
N LEU A 142 -3.97 11.47 -9.33
CA LEU A 142 -4.36 10.41 -8.41
C LEU A 142 -5.87 10.17 -8.45
N MET A 143 -6.25 8.90 -8.37
CA MET A 143 -7.64 8.51 -8.22
C MET A 143 -8.09 8.66 -6.77
N PRO A 144 -9.35 9.06 -6.51
CA PRO A 144 -9.94 8.98 -5.18
C PRO A 144 -9.80 7.57 -4.60
N TYR A 145 -9.70 7.47 -3.28
CA TYR A 145 -9.48 6.21 -2.53
C TYR A 145 -8.08 5.58 -2.73
N SER A 146 -7.15 6.25 -3.38
CA SER A 146 -5.75 5.85 -3.36
C SER A 146 -5.21 5.87 -1.93
N LEU A 147 -4.24 4.98 -1.64
CA LEU A 147 -3.76 4.74 -0.28
C LEU A 147 -2.30 5.13 -0.16
N LEU A 148 -1.99 6.00 0.80
CA LEU A 148 -0.61 6.35 1.13
C LEU A 148 -0.04 5.33 2.12
N ARG A 149 1.18 4.90 1.86
CA ARG A 149 1.94 3.99 2.70
C ARG A 149 3.41 4.37 2.76
N MET A 150 4.09 3.92 3.78
CA MET A 150 5.52 4.19 4.00
C MET A 150 6.20 2.95 4.56
N GLN A 151 7.40 2.65 4.08
CA GLN A 151 8.25 1.67 4.73
C GLN A 151 8.74 2.21 6.07
N LYS A 152 8.68 1.37 7.12
CA LYS A 152 9.14 1.77 8.44
C LYS A 152 10.63 2.09 8.43
N ARG A 153 11.00 3.12 9.14
CA ARG A 153 12.41 3.39 9.47
C ARG A 153 12.90 2.25 10.36
N GLN A 154 13.98 1.62 9.97
CA GLN A 154 14.69 0.64 10.81
C GLN A 154 15.42 1.34 11.95
#